data_963b516f5911f978f433d955f1f039f7
#
_entry.id   963b516f5911f978f433d955f1f039f7
#
_cell.length_a   1.000
_cell.length_b   1.000
_cell.length_c   1.000
_cell.angle_alpha   90.00
_cell.angle_beta   90.00
_cell.angle_gamma   90.00
#
_symmetry.space_group_name_H-M   'P 1'
#
loop_
_entity.id
_entity.type
_entity.pdbx_description
1 polymer ?
#
loop_
_entity_poly.entity_id
_entity_poly.type
_entity_poly.pdbx_seq_one_letter_code
_entity_poly.pdbx_strand_id
1 'polypeptide(L)'
;MAIEERETGTLISSEKVEGTAVFGPDDQRIGAIERVMIEKSSGRVSYAVLGFGGFLGIGNDHYPLPWNSLKYDTSLGGYRTGITVDQLNGAPKY
;
A
#
# COMPACT_ATOMS: atom_id res chain seq x y z
N MET A 1 17.92 -21.30 -1.07
CA MET A 1 16.94 -21.46 -0.04
C MET A 1 15.68 -20.73 -0.42
N ALA A 2 14.55 -21.37 -0.30
CA ALA A 2 13.34 -20.85 -0.89
C ALA A 2 12.38 -20.19 0.11
N ILE A 3 12.73 -20.14 1.38
CA ILE A 3 11.80 -19.66 2.39
C ILE A 3 11.54 -18.18 2.27
N GLU A 4 12.49 -17.44 1.71
CA GLU A 4 12.32 -15.98 1.56
C GLU A 4 11.28 -15.64 0.52
N GLU A 5 10.85 -16.59 -0.25
CA GLU A 5 9.82 -16.36 -1.26
C GLU A 5 8.44 -16.25 -0.66
N ARG A 6 8.27 -16.62 0.60
CA ARG A 6 6.96 -16.68 1.22
C ARG A 6 6.83 -15.69 2.35
N GLU A 7 5.61 -15.23 2.53
CA GLU A 7 5.29 -14.46 3.71
C GLU A 7 5.32 -15.38 4.92
N THR A 8 5.97 -14.93 5.96
CA THR A 8 6.01 -15.67 7.20
C THR A 8 5.88 -14.69 8.36
N GLY A 9 4.90 -14.95 9.24
CA GLY A 9 4.75 -14.12 10.42
C GLY A 9 4.77 -12.63 10.12
N THR A 10 5.89 -12.00 10.38
CA THR A 10 6.03 -10.56 10.25
C THR A 10 6.66 -10.10 8.95
N LEU A 11 7.02 -11.01 8.07
CA LEU A 11 7.73 -10.64 6.84
C LEU A 11 6.84 -10.79 5.61
N ILE A 12 7.00 -9.87 4.69
CA ILE A 12 6.34 -9.91 3.39
C ILE A 12 7.38 -9.55 2.32
N SER A 13 7.34 -10.23 1.20
CA SER A 13 8.28 -9.94 0.13
C SER A 13 7.91 -8.63 -0.57
N SER A 14 8.91 -7.93 -1.11
CA SER A 14 8.65 -6.67 -1.82
C SER A 14 7.74 -6.87 -3.03
N GLU A 15 7.85 -8.00 -3.69
CA GLU A 15 6.98 -8.32 -4.81
C GLU A 15 5.51 -8.39 -4.40
N LYS A 16 5.26 -8.90 -3.20
CA LYS A 16 3.89 -9.03 -2.71
C LYS A 16 3.34 -7.74 -2.17
N VAL A 17 4.19 -6.86 -1.68
CA VAL A 17 3.75 -5.53 -1.26
C VAL A 17 3.17 -4.80 -2.46
N GLU A 18 3.84 -4.87 -3.59
CA GLU A 18 3.31 -4.28 -4.82
C GLU A 18 2.05 -5.04 -5.23
N GLY A 19 0.99 -4.32 -5.48
CA GLY A 19 -0.29 -4.90 -5.82
C GLY A 19 -1.17 -5.23 -4.62
N THR A 20 -0.65 -5.11 -3.40
CA THR A 20 -1.44 -5.39 -2.21
C THR A 20 -2.51 -4.32 -2.04
N ALA A 21 -3.72 -4.76 -1.75
CA ALA A 21 -4.85 -3.85 -1.56
C ALA A 21 -4.66 -2.95 -0.35
N VAL A 22 -5.20 -1.75 -0.46
CA VAL A 22 -5.23 -0.78 0.64
C VAL A 22 -6.68 -0.44 0.92
N PHE A 23 -7.03 -0.45 2.22
CA PHE A 23 -8.40 -0.25 2.70
C PHE A 23 -8.47 0.99 3.57
N GLY A 24 -9.56 1.72 3.44
CA GLY A 24 -9.82 2.88 4.27
C GLY A 24 -10.41 2.51 5.63
N PRO A 25 -10.79 3.52 6.42
CA PRO A 25 -11.27 3.30 7.79
C PRO A 25 -12.56 2.49 7.87
N ASP A 26 -13.34 2.43 6.82
CA ASP A 26 -14.60 1.69 6.77
C ASP A 26 -14.46 0.34 6.08
N ASP A 27 -13.24 -0.17 5.94
CA ASP A 27 -12.92 -1.44 5.28
C ASP A 27 -13.19 -1.41 3.78
N GLN A 28 -13.43 -0.24 3.23
CA GLN A 28 -13.63 -0.11 1.79
C GLN A 28 -12.26 -0.06 1.10
N ARG A 29 -12.10 -0.85 0.06
CA ARG A 29 -10.87 -0.84 -0.72
C ARG A 29 -10.75 0.50 -1.44
N ILE A 30 -9.63 1.19 -1.26
CA ILE A 30 -9.40 2.49 -1.88
C ILE A 30 -8.38 2.44 -3.00
N GLY A 31 -7.59 1.37 -3.06
CA GLY A 31 -6.59 1.24 -4.12
C GLY A 31 -5.64 0.10 -3.83
N ALA A 32 -4.47 0.17 -4.42
CA ALA A 32 -3.43 -0.83 -4.22
C ALA A 32 -2.07 -0.14 -4.20
N ILE A 33 -1.12 -0.79 -3.56
CA ILE A 33 0.24 -0.27 -3.51
C ILE A 33 0.90 -0.52 -4.86
N GLU A 34 1.37 0.55 -5.50
CA GLU A 34 2.09 0.48 -6.75
C GLU A 34 3.56 0.14 -6.52
N ARG A 35 4.16 0.79 -5.54
CA ARG A 35 5.56 0.59 -5.19
C ARG A 35 5.82 1.17 -3.82
N VAL A 36 6.94 0.78 -3.24
CA VAL A 36 7.42 1.39 -2.00
C VAL A 36 8.75 2.09 -2.28
N MET A 37 8.99 3.17 -1.54
CA MET A 37 10.22 3.93 -1.64
C MET A 37 11.07 3.63 -0.42
N ILE A 38 12.26 3.11 -0.66
CA ILE A 38 13.14 2.62 0.39
C ILE A 38 14.32 3.57 0.53
N GLU A 39 14.61 3.96 1.74
CA GLU A 39 15.77 4.81 2.01
C GLU A 39 17.05 3.98 1.79
N LYS A 40 17.92 4.49 0.93
CA LYS A 40 19.11 3.72 0.51
C LYS A 40 20.03 3.36 1.66
N SER A 41 20.22 4.28 2.58
CA SER A 41 21.23 4.09 3.63
C SER A 41 20.74 3.18 4.75
N SER A 42 19.49 3.33 5.16
CA SER A 42 18.95 2.57 6.29
C SER A 42 18.24 1.29 5.87
N GLY A 43 17.79 1.21 4.63
CA GLY A 43 16.99 0.07 4.18
C GLY A 43 15.55 0.14 4.64
N ARG A 44 15.11 1.24 5.22
CA ARG A 44 13.76 1.37 5.72
C ARG A 44 12.83 1.89 4.63
N VAL A 45 11.59 1.37 4.65
CA VAL A 45 10.56 1.88 3.77
C VAL A 45 10.13 3.26 4.26
N SER A 46 10.22 4.25 3.39
CA SER A 46 9.85 5.62 3.72
C SER A 46 8.37 5.85 3.49
N TYR A 47 7.89 5.52 2.31
CA TYR A 47 6.48 5.68 1.99
C TYR A 47 6.11 4.71 0.87
N ALA A 48 4.81 4.51 0.72
CA ALA A 48 4.25 3.72 -0.36
C ALA A 48 3.54 4.66 -1.34
N VAL A 49 3.56 4.29 -2.61
CA VAL A 49 2.79 5.02 -3.62
C VAL A 49 1.50 4.25 -3.83
N LEU A 50 0.39 4.86 -3.44
CA LEU A 50 -0.94 4.29 -3.61
C LEU A 50 -1.45 4.61 -5.00
N GLY A 51 -1.82 3.58 -5.74
CA GLY A 51 -2.54 3.77 -7.00
C GLY A 51 -4.03 3.65 -6.73
N PHE A 52 -4.81 4.59 -7.26
CA PHE A 52 -6.25 4.58 -7.03
C PHE A 52 -6.97 5.18 -8.23
N GLY A 53 -8.28 5.00 -8.24
CA GLY A 53 -9.07 5.36 -9.41
C GLY A 53 -8.80 4.39 -10.54
N GLY A 54 -9.07 4.80 -11.77
CA GLY A 54 -8.76 3.97 -12.91
C GLY A 54 -9.77 2.85 -13.12
N PHE A 55 -9.42 1.95 -14.02
CA PHE A 55 -10.30 0.91 -14.50
C PHE A 55 -9.69 -0.47 -14.23
N LEU A 56 -10.50 -1.40 -13.79
CA LEU A 56 -10.08 -2.78 -13.52
C LEU A 56 -8.96 -2.86 -12.46
N GLY A 57 -9.01 -1.96 -11.49
CA GLY A 57 -8.04 -1.97 -10.41
C GLY A 57 -6.69 -1.39 -10.76
N ILE A 58 -6.54 -0.88 -11.98
CA ILE A 58 -5.32 -0.19 -12.39
C ILE A 58 -5.49 1.28 -12.04
N GLY A 59 -4.63 1.78 -11.14
CA GLY A 59 -4.73 3.16 -10.71
C GLY A 59 -4.20 4.12 -11.75
N ASN A 60 -4.98 5.16 -12.04
CA ASN A 60 -4.54 6.25 -12.89
C ASN A 60 -3.92 7.38 -12.08
N ASP A 61 -4.28 7.47 -10.82
CA ASP A 61 -3.80 8.50 -9.91
C ASP A 61 -2.95 7.88 -8.84
N HIS A 62 -2.04 8.68 -8.28
CA HIS A 62 -1.10 8.19 -7.29
C HIS A 62 -1.08 9.14 -6.09
N TYR A 63 -0.84 8.58 -4.91
CA TYR A 63 -0.82 9.33 -3.68
C TYR A 63 0.24 8.72 -2.75
N PRO A 64 1.16 9.52 -2.20
CA PRO A 64 2.17 8.98 -1.30
C PRO A 64 1.58 8.80 0.09
N LEU A 65 1.74 7.61 0.64
CA LEU A 65 1.31 7.29 2.00
C LEU A 65 2.54 7.02 2.85
N PRO A 66 2.74 7.77 3.94
CA PRO A 66 3.84 7.44 4.85
C PRO A 66 3.72 6.00 5.30
N TRP A 67 4.83 5.28 5.32
CA TRP A 67 4.77 3.86 5.62
C TRP A 67 4.19 3.59 7.00
N ASN A 68 4.49 4.46 7.98
CA ASN A 68 3.98 4.27 9.34
C ASN A 68 2.49 4.53 9.48
N SER A 69 1.82 5.04 8.44
CA SER A 69 0.38 5.21 8.45
C SER A 69 -0.35 3.96 7.97
N LEU A 70 0.38 2.95 7.52
CA LEU A 70 -0.19 1.72 6.99
C LEU A 70 -0.03 0.60 8.02
N LYS A 71 -1.10 -0.17 8.21
CA LYS A 71 -1.06 -1.33 9.10
C LYS A 71 -1.62 -2.52 8.35
N TYR A 72 -0.84 -3.59 8.32
CA TYR A 72 -1.28 -4.80 7.64
C TYR A 72 -2.40 -5.46 8.44
N ASP A 73 -3.47 -5.82 7.75
CA ASP A 73 -4.62 -6.47 8.37
C ASP A 73 -4.78 -7.84 7.72
N THR A 74 -4.48 -8.89 8.48
CA THR A 74 -4.50 -10.25 7.96
C THR A 74 -5.90 -10.69 7.57
N SER A 75 -6.93 -10.17 8.22
CA SER A 75 -8.29 -10.54 7.88
C SER A 75 -8.74 -9.94 6.56
N LEU A 76 -8.19 -8.80 6.18
CA LEU A 76 -8.49 -8.17 4.90
C LEU A 76 -7.50 -8.58 3.80
N GLY A 77 -6.36 -9.12 4.19
CA GLY A 77 -5.33 -9.46 3.23
C GLY A 77 -4.65 -8.25 2.61
N GLY A 78 -4.59 -7.14 3.32
CA GLY A 78 -4.01 -5.92 2.80
C GLY A 78 -3.72 -4.92 3.89
N TYR A 79 -3.34 -3.72 3.48
CA TYR A 79 -2.99 -2.66 4.41
C TYR A 79 -4.19 -1.78 4.70
N ARG A 80 -4.29 -1.34 5.93
CA ARG A 80 -5.33 -0.42 6.37
C ARG A 80 -4.72 0.95 6.60
N THR A 81 -5.41 1.99 6.18
CA THR A 81 -4.99 3.37 6.39
C THR A 81 -6.18 4.20 6.85
N GLY A 82 -5.89 5.36 7.42
CA GLY A 82 -6.95 6.27 7.86
C GLY A 82 -7.46 7.23 6.80
N ILE A 83 -6.91 7.18 5.58
CA ILE A 83 -7.35 8.11 4.55
C ILE A 83 -8.62 7.58 3.87
N THR A 84 -9.53 8.49 3.54
CA THR A 84 -10.79 8.12 2.90
C THR A 84 -10.73 8.36 1.39
N VAL A 85 -11.69 7.78 0.67
CA VAL A 85 -11.82 8.02 -0.77
C VAL A 85 -12.03 9.50 -1.05
N ASP A 86 -12.84 10.16 -0.24
CA ASP A 86 -13.09 11.60 -0.43
C ASP A 86 -11.80 12.41 -0.28
N GLN A 87 -10.97 12.06 0.70
CA GLN A 87 -9.69 12.73 0.87
C GLN A 87 -8.77 12.52 -0.32
N LEU A 88 -8.77 11.31 -0.88
CA LEU A 88 -7.96 11.03 -2.07
C LEU A 88 -8.43 11.84 -3.27
N ASN A 89 -9.74 11.94 -3.46
CA ASN A 89 -10.29 12.66 -4.59
C ASN A 89 -10.00 14.16 -4.52
N GLY A 90 -9.87 14.70 -3.32
CA GLY A 90 -9.59 16.10 -3.13
C GLY A 90 -8.12 16.44 -3.01
N ALA A 91 -7.25 15.44 -2.99
CA ALA A 91 -5.81 15.65 -2.77
C ALA A 91 -5.10 16.02 -4.06
N PRO A 92 -3.98 16.75 -3.96
CA PRO A 92 -3.10 16.95 -5.12
C PRO A 92 -2.58 15.61 -5.61
N LYS A 93 -2.47 15.47 -6.92
CA LYS A 93 -1.94 14.23 -7.49
C LYS A 93 -0.43 14.15 -7.33
N TYR A 94 0.03 12.95 -7.15
CA TYR A 94 1.45 12.68 -6.92
C TYR A 94 2.22 12.63 -8.23
#